data_8297ca831720ded9ba01981260abab8e
#
_entry.id   8297ca831720ded9ba01981260abab8e
#
_cell.length_a   1.000
_cell.length_b   1.000
_cell.length_c   1.000
_cell.angle_alpha   90.00
_cell.angle_beta   90.00
_cell.angle_gamma   90.00
#
_symmetry.space_group_name_H-M   'P 1'
#
loop_
_entity.id
_entity.type
_entity.pdbx_description
1 polymer ?
#
loop_
_entity_poly.entity_id
_entity_poly.type
_entity_poly.pdbx_seq_one_letter_code
_entity_poly.pdbx_strand_id
1 'polypeptide(L)'
;MIQYKSINHQDTSLAEREEYFKNLEHKDDDSAVLLQTCNRVELYYGNGDVPDEVARHLFRVACGLESAIIGEQAVQGQIKEAYMTAKRTKKLSAGMHKLFESALQIGKRVRSETQ
;
A
#
# COMPACT_ATOMS: atom_id res chain seq x y z
N MET A 1 -13.29 8.45 6.70
CA MET A 1 -12.98 7.70 5.46
C MET A 1 -11.53 7.27 5.43
N ILE A 2 -11.21 6.33 4.59
CA ILE A 2 -9.85 5.83 4.47
C ILE A 2 -9.04 6.80 3.61
N GLN A 3 -7.79 7.04 4.01
CA GLN A 3 -6.88 7.96 3.34
C GLN A 3 -5.53 7.29 3.15
N TYR A 4 -4.66 7.89 2.33
CA TYR A 4 -3.30 7.40 2.20
C TYR A 4 -2.31 8.56 2.09
N LYS A 5 -1.06 8.26 2.46
CA LYS A 5 0.09 9.15 2.26
C LYS A 5 1.17 8.34 1.57
N SER A 6 1.82 8.94 0.60
CA SER A 6 2.82 8.24 -0.22
C SER A 6 4.02 9.12 -0.50
N ILE A 7 5.20 8.50 -0.45
CA ILE A 7 6.43 9.11 -0.89
C ILE A 7 7.22 8.06 -1.68
N ASN A 8 7.76 8.40 -2.83
CA ASN A 8 8.43 7.45 -3.70
C ASN A 8 9.84 7.88 -4.06
N HIS A 9 10.60 6.97 -4.68
CA HIS A 9 12.02 7.18 -4.98
C HIS A 9 12.27 8.26 -6.03
N GLN A 10 11.29 8.58 -6.86
CA GLN A 10 11.46 9.60 -7.89
C GLN A 10 11.58 10.99 -7.28
N ASP A 11 10.96 11.18 -6.12
CA ASP A 11 10.89 12.47 -5.45
C ASP A 11 11.89 12.60 -4.31
N THR A 12 12.45 11.49 -3.84
CA THR A 12 13.24 11.48 -2.60
C THR A 12 14.39 10.48 -2.64
N SER A 13 15.41 10.75 -1.83
CA SER A 13 16.48 9.81 -1.56
C SER A 13 16.02 8.75 -0.54
N LEU A 14 16.80 7.69 -0.39
CA LEU A 14 16.54 6.67 0.63
C LEU A 14 16.52 7.27 2.03
N ALA A 15 17.48 8.16 2.34
CA ALA A 15 17.55 8.80 3.65
C ALA A 15 16.31 9.62 3.94
N GLU A 16 15.79 10.33 2.94
CA GLU A 16 14.56 11.12 3.09
C GLU A 16 13.34 10.21 3.35
N ARG A 17 13.28 9.05 2.68
CA ARG A 17 12.19 8.09 2.91
C ARG A 17 12.24 7.50 4.31
N GLU A 18 13.44 7.21 4.82
CA GLU A 18 13.61 6.69 6.18
C GLU A 18 13.18 7.72 7.21
N GLU A 19 13.54 8.99 7.00
CA GLU A 19 13.13 10.08 7.87
C GLU A 19 11.62 10.28 7.84
N TYR A 20 11.04 10.23 6.65
CA TYR A 20 9.59 10.32 6.48
C TYR A 20 8.87 9.22 7.26
N PHE A 21 9.38 7.99 7.15
CA PHE A 21 8.81 6.85 7.87
C PHE A 21 8.83 7.05 9.37
N LYS A 22 9.94 7.54 9.93
CA LYS A 22 10.06 7.75 11.37
C LYS A 22 9.05 8.75 11.90
N ASN A 23 8.74 9.76 11.11
CA ASN A 23 7.87 10.88 11.53
C ASN A 23 6.44 10.76 11.01
N LEU A 24 6.09 9.62 10.44
CA LEU A 24 4.79 9.43 9.79
C LEU A 24 3.67 9.34 10.82
N GLU A 25 2.73 10.28 10.74
CA GLU A 25 1.54 10.27 11.58
C GLU A 25 0.64 9.10 11.19
N HIS A 26 -0.16 8.64 12.13
CA HIS A 26 -1.16 7.57 11.94
C HIS A 26 -0.57 6.17 11.72
N LYS A 27 0.75 6.02 11.67
CA LYS A 27 1.35 4.70 11.42
C LYS A 27 1.02 3.69 12.52
N ASP A 28 0.75 4.18 13.73
CA ASP A 28 0.42 3.33 14.88
C ASP A 28 -1.07 3.25 15.17
N ASP A 29 -1.91 3.84 14.31
CA ASP A 29 -3.37 3.75 14.46
C ASP A 29 -3.83 2.30 14.31
N ASP A 30 -4.96 1.96 14.97
CA ASP A 30 -5.50 0.60 14.91
C ASP A 30 -5.86 0.17 13.49
N SER A 31 -6.41 1.07 12.69
CA SER A 31 -6.76 0.77 11.31
C SER A 31 -5.77 1.45 10.37
N ALA A 32 -4.58 0.88 10.30
CA ALA A 32 -3.51 1.40 9.45
C ALA A 32 -2.69 0.26 8.87
N VAL A 33 -2.34 0.38 7.57
CA VAL A 33 -1.46 -0.57 6.89
C VAL A 33 -0.29 0.21 6.31
N LEU A 34 0.92 -0.16 6.69
CA LEU A 34 2.15 0.46 6.22
C LEU A 34 2.79 -0.42 5.15
N LEU A 35 2.91 0.13 3.96
CA LEU A 35 3.59 -0.51 2.85
C LEU A 35 4.94 0.17 2.66
N GLN A 36 6.01 -0.59 2.89
CA GLN A 36 7.37 -0.07 2.75
C GLN A 36 8.15 -0.96 1.80
N THR A 37 8.63 -0.37 0.71
CA THR A 37 9.45 -1.06 -0.27
C THR A 37 10.73 -0.25 -0.47
N CYS A 38 11.66 -0.76 -1.26
CA CYS A 38 12.87 0.01 -1.60
C CYS A 38 12.55 1.25 -2.44
N ASN A 39 11.37 1.30 -3.06
CA ASN A 39 10.99 2.38 -3.96
C ASN A 39 9.98 3.36 -3.37
N ARG A 40 9.27 2.99 -2.31
CA ARG A 40 8.21 3.83 -1.77
C ARG A 40 7.89 3.50 -0.32
N VAL A 41 7.32 4.48 0.36
CA VAL A 41 6.68 4.30 1.66
C VAL A 41 5.25 4.82 1.51
N GLU A 42 4.26 3.98 1.80
CA GLU A 42 2.85 4.35 1.75
C GLU A 42 2.16 3.91 3.02
N LEU A 43 1.30 4.77 3.53
CA LEU A 43 0.48 4.46 4.69
C LEU A 43 -0.98 4.64 4.31
N TYR A 44 -1.77 3.59 4.54
CA TYR A 44 -3.22 3.62 4.38
C TYR A 44 -3.83 3.57 5.76
N TYR A 45 -4.69 4.53 6.09
CA TYR A 45 -5.24 4.65 7.44
C TYR A 45 -6.66 5.18 7.42
N GLY A 46 -7.39 4.91 8.48
CA GLY A 46 -8.75 5.40 8.66
C GLY A 46 -9.79 4.29 8.68
N ASN A 47 -11.05 4.71 8.77
CA ASN A 47 -12.19 3.83 8.89
C ASN A 47 -13.29 4.27 7.92
N GLY A 48 -14.25 3.38 7.68
CA GLY A 48 -15.42 3.72 6.89
C GLY A 48 -15.20 3.58 5.40
N ASP A 49 -15.69 4.55 4.64
CA ASP A 49 -15.69 4.48 3.19
C ASP A 49 -14.28 4.57 2.61
N VAL A 50 -14.09 3.90 1.47
CA VAL A 50 -12.86 3.95 0.68
C VAL A 50 -13.11 4.88 -0.50
N PRO A 51 -12.49 6.07 -0.54
CA PRO A 51 -12.61 6.94 -1.71
C PRO A 51 -12.05 6.27 -2.97
N ASP A 52 -12.65 6.56 -4.11
CA ASP A 52 -12.21 5.97 -5.37
C ASP A 52 -10.74 6.24 -5.65
N GLU A 53 -10.25 7.44 -5.34
CA GLU A 53 -8.84 7.78 -5.57
C GLU A 53 -7.89 6.92 -4.76
N VAL A 54 -8.28 6.56 -3.53
CA VAL A 54 -7.46 5.71 -2.67
C VAL A 54 -7.39 4.29 -3.23
N ALA A 55 -8.55 3.75 -3.58
CA ALA A 55 -8.63 2.41 -4.17
C ALA A 55 -7.86 2.36 -5.49
N ARG A 56 -8.05 3.36 -6.34
CA ARG A 56 -7.38 3.43 -7.63
C ARG A 56 -5.87 3.48 -7.48
N HIS A 57 -5.38 4.28 -6.52
CA HIS A 57 -3.94 4.37 -6.28
C HIS A 57 -3.37 3.01 -5.85
N LEU A 58 -3.97 2.37 -4.86
CA LEU A 58 -3.47 1.07 -4.38
C LEU A 58 -3.55 -0.01 -5.47
N PHE A 59 -4.62 0.00 -6.27
CA PHE A 59 -4.75 -0.95 -7.37
C PHE A 59 -3.67 -0.75 -8.42
N ARG A 60 -3.31 0.49 -8.72
CA ARG A 60 -2.21 0.79 -9.65
C ARG A 60 -0.88 0.31 -9.10
N VAL A 61 -0.64 0.51 -7.81
CA VAL A 61 0.56 0.00 -7.15
C VAL A 61 0.60 -1.53 -7.26
N ALA A 62 -0.50 -2.19 -6.96
CA ALA A 62 -0.59 -3.66 -6.99
C ALA A 62 -0.36 -4.21 -8.39
N CYS A 63 -0.75 -3.47 -9.41
CA CYS A 63 -0.57 -3.88 -10.81
C CYS A 63 0.79 -3.46 -11.38
N GLY A 64 1.63 -2.78 -10.59
CA GLY A 64 2.95 -2.33 -11.04
C GLY A 64 2.93 -1.07 -11.88
N LEU A 65 1.79 -0.39 -12.00
CA LEU A 65 1.66 0.80 -12.85
C LEU A 65 2.29 2.06 -12.25
N GLU A 66 2.54 2.03 -10.94
CA GLU A 66 3.19 3.14 -10.23
C GLU A 66 4.68 2.89 -9.98
N SER A 67 5.22 1.79 -10.52
CA SER A 67 6.63 1.45 -10.33
C SER A 67 7.48 2.10 -11.42
N ALA A 68 8.66 2.58 -11.04
CA ALA A 68 9.65 3.08 -12.00
C ALA A 68 10.36 1.94 -12.73
N ILE A 69 10.29 0.73 -12.19
CA ILE A 69 10.93 -0.44 -12.78
C ILE A 69 9.83 -1.31 -13.40
N ILE A 70 9.81 -1.37 -14.72
CA ILE A 70 8.83 -2.15 -15.45
C ILE A 70 8.98 -3.63 -15.08
N GLY A 71 7.84 -4.27 -14.74
CA GLY A 71 7.83 -5.69 -14.44
C GLY A 71 8.22 -6.07 -13.03
N GLU A 72 8.29 -5.11 -12.12
CA GLU A 72 8.59 -5.40 -10.72
C GLU A 72 7.44 -6.18 -10.10
N GLN A 73 7.68 -7.45 -9.81
CA GLN A 73 6.67 -8.34 -9.24
C GLN A 73 6.71 -8.38 -7.71
N ALA A 74 7.78 -7.89 -7.12
CA ALA A 74 7.98 -7.91 -5.68
C ALA A 74 6.94 -7.09 -4.93
N VAL A 75 6.39 -6.05 -5.57
CA VAL A 75 5.43 -5.14 -4.93
C VAL A 75 4.18 -5.87 -4.43
N GLN A 76 3.67 -6.83 -5.21
CA GLN A 76 2.49 -7.56 -4.80
C GLN A 76 2.73 -8.41 -3.55
N GLY A 77 3.88 -9.06 -3.47
CA GLY A 77 4.27 -9.80 -2.29
C GLY A 77 4.42 -8.89 -1.08
N GLN A 78 4.96 -7.70 -1.27
CA GLN A 78 5.12 -6.73 -0.21
C GLN A 78 3.77 -6.17 0.27
N ILE A 79 2.83 -5.95 -0.65
CA ILE A 79 1.47 -5.54 -0.27
C ILE A 79 0.81 -6.62 0.57
N LYS A 80 0.92 -7.88 0.15
CA LYS A 80 0.37 -9.00 0.90
C LYS A 80 0.98 -9.08 2.29
N GLU A 81 2.28 -8.97 2.40
CA GLU A 81 2.98 -9.04 3.68
C GLU A 81 2.59 -7.89 4.60
N ALA A 82 2.50 -6.67 4.05
CA ALA A 82 2.08 -5.50 4.83
C ALA A 82 0.66 -5.69 5.37
N TYR A 83 -0.25 -6.16 4.53
CA TYR A 83 -1.63 -6.41 4.94
C TYR A 83 -1.71 -7.51 5.99
N MET A 84 -1.02 -8.61 5.79
CA MET A 84 -1.05 -9.74 6.74
C MET A 84 -0.45 -9.35 8.09
N THR A 85 0.60 -8.56 8.09
CA THR A 85 1.19 -8.05 9.33
C THR A 85 0.20 -7.15 10.08
N ALA A 86 -0.42 -6.22 9.37
CA ALA A 86 -1.42 -5.32 9.97
C ALA A 86 -2.63 -6.11 10.49
N LYS A 87 -3.07 -7.10 9.74
CA LYS A 87 -4.20 -7.95 10.13
C LYS A 87 -3.94 -8.68 11.44
N ARG A 88 -2.70 -9.13 11.65
CA ARG A 88 -2.32 -9.84 12.89
C ARG A 88 -2.16 -8.92 14.09
N THR A 89 -1.66 -7.70 13.86
CA THR A 89 -1.20 -6.84 14.94
C THR A 89 -2.14 -5.67 15.24
N LYS A 90 -3.11 -5.43 14.38
CA LYS A 90 -4.00 -4.26 14.47
C LYS A 90 -5.45 -4.66 14.24
N LYS A 91 -6.34 -3.70 14.52
CA LYS A 91 -7.78 -3.86 14.28
C LYS A 91 -8.17 -3.08 13.04
N LEU A 92 -8.02 -3.69 11.89
CA LEU A 92 -8.37 -3.05 10.63
C LEU A 92 -9.89 -2.95 10.47
N SER A 93 -10.35 -1.82 9.93
CA SER A 93 -11.78 -1.64 9.62
C SER A 93 -12.19 -2.54 8.45
N ALA A 94 -13.49 -2.76 8.31
CA ALA A 94 -14.04 -3.56 7.21
C ALA A 94 -13.64 -2.97 5.86
N GLY A 95 -13.64 -1.64 5.74
CA GLY A 95 -13.22 -0.96 4.51
C GLY A 95 -11.76 -1.22 4.18
N MET A 96 -10.91 -1.25 5.20
CA MET A 96 -9.49 -1.52 5.01
C MET A 96 -9.25 -2.96 4.54
N HIS A 97 -9.95 -3.92 5.14
CA HIS A 97 -9.87 -5.32 4.68
C HIS A 97 -10.30 -5.44 3.22
N LYS A 98 -11.43 -4.84 2.88
CA LYS A 98 -11.95 -4.90 1.52
C LYS A 98 -10.99 -4.26 0.53
N LEU A 99 -10.41 -3.12 0.86
CA LEU A 99 -9.45 -2.42 0.02
C LEU A 99 -8.26 -3.30 -0.33
N PHE A 100 -7.61 -3.87 0.69
CA PHE A 100 -6.40 -4.67 0.46
C PHE A 100 -6.69 -6.03 -0.15
N GLU A 101 -7.78 -6.68 0.24
CA GLU A 101 -8.17 -7.94 -0.39
C GLU A 101 -8.49 -7.75 -1.87
N SER A 102 -9.17 -6.66 -2.23
CA SER A 102 -9.45 -6.33 -3.62
C SER A 102 -8.18 -6.02 -4.41
N ALA A 103 -7.25 -5.27 -3.81
CA ALA A 103 -5.98 -4.93 -4.45
C ALA A 103 -5.16 -6.18 -4.75
N LEU A 104 -5.09 -7.11 -3.80
CA LEU A 104 -4.35 -8.36 -3.98
C LEU A 104 -4.98 -9.23 -5.07
N GLN A 105 -6.30 -9.28 -5.10
CA GLN A 105 -7.02 -10.06 -6.10
C GLN A 105 -6.81 -9.49 -7.51
N ILE A 106 -6.91 -8.16 -7.66
CA ILE A 106 -6.70 -7.49 -8.94
C ILE A 106 -5.26 -7.69 -9.42
N GLY A 107 -4.26 -7.50 -8.55
CA GLY A 107 -2.87 -7.66 -8.90
C GLY A 107 -2.56 -9.09 -9.37
N LYS A 108 -3.10 -10.08 -8.69
CA LYS A 108 -2.96 -11.48 -9.07
C LYS A 108 -3.57 -11.76 -10.44
N ARG A 109 -4.74 -11.19 -10.69
CA ARG A 109 -5.46 -11.36 -11.94
C ARG A 109 -4.70 -10.77 -13.13
N VAL A 110 -4.18 -9.55 -12.96
CA VAL A 110 -3.40 -8.89 -14.01
C VAL A 110 -2.15 -9.68 -14.34
N ARG A 111 -1.44 -10.18 -13.33
CA ARG A 111 -0.26 -11.00 -13.55
C ARG A 111 -0.59 -12.28 -14.30
N SER A 112 -1.69 -12.92 -13.96
CA SER A 112 -2.13 -14.15 -14.60
C SER A 112 -2.46 -13.93 -16.07
N GLU A 113 -3.06 -12.79 -16.41
CA GLU A 113 -3.48 -12.48 -17.78
C GLU A 113 -2.32 -12.01 -18.66
N THR A 114 -1.25 -11.49 -18.08
CA THR A 114 -0.11 -10.95 -18.86
C THR A 114 1.03 -11.92 -19.05
N GLN A 115 0.94 -13.09 -18.47
CA GLN A 115 1.93 -14.13 -18.68
C GLN A 115 1.59 -15.01 -19.91
#